data_198c8bc8494baec3219f50a584e349b3
#
_entry.id   198c8bc8494baec3219f50a584e349b3
#
_cell.length_a   1.000
_cell.length_b   1.000
_cell.length_c   1.000
_cell.angle_alpha   90.00
_cell.angle_beta   90.00
_cell.angle_gamma   90.00
#
_symmetry.space_group_name_H-M   'P 1'
#
loop_
_entity.id
_entity.type
_entity.pdbx_description
1 polymer ?
#
loop_
_entity_poly.entity_id
_entity_poly.type
_entity_poly.pdbx_seq_one_letter_code
_entity_poly.pdbx_strand_id
1 'polypeptide(L)'
;MEKIYFAPGNGGTEANVPVSLYDFDGLLKFAKDNSCLTLVGPEKPLDLGIVDLFVKEQLPIFGPNKMASKLESSKVYAKNLMHEYGIPTAPFSVFSDPKDAEEYVASLTQPPVVKLDGLAQGKGVVVSNDMDEAVLAVRNLMKDNKFENEGNRIIIENRLYGHEISFICLCDGHSIVPLVSSQDHKRVGDNDHGPNTGGMGAYSPTPFITSQMNDKIMNEILEPTLSALNNTGVTFTGFLYAGLIIEHSTNQPYVLEFNVRMGDPECQSIIPRMESDLLEYIEATIEGRLKSMPPIRWSNEHAVCVVMTSRGYPGKYETGKVIRGLERYHGNYVYIFHSGTEKDSEGRVLTNGGRVLSVTGVGSDIGIAMDRAYSVVKNIHWGQNDEYYRNDIGYNALKTNRTRFGHY
;
A
#
# COMPACT_ATOMS: atom_id res chain seq x y z
N MET A 1 7.04 11.39 -22.97
CA MET A 1 6.29 12.23 -21.98
C MET A 1 6.97 13.59 -21.91
N GLU A 2 6.23 14.68 -22.08
CA GLU A 2 6.83 16.03 -22.10
C GLU A 2 6.96 16.63 -20.70
N LYS A 3 5.97 16.40 -19.81
CA LYS A 3 5.95 16.97 -18.47
C LYS A 3 5.08 16.14 -17.52
N ILE A 4 5.51 16.04 -16.24
CA ILE A 4 4.72 15.46 -15.15
C ILE A 4 4.26 16.58 -14.24
N TYR A 5 2.96 16.61 -13.94
CA TYR A 5 2.35 17.51 -12.97
C TYR A 5 1.91 16.76 -11.73
N PHE A 6 1.98 17.38 -10.57
CA PHE A 6 1.59 16.79 -9.29
C PHE A 6 0.52 17.68 -8.62
N ALA A 7 -0.64 17.12 -8.32
CA ALA A 7 -1.73 17.80 -7.64
C ALA A 7 -2.05 17.13 -6.30
N PRO A 8 -1.81 17.80 -5.16
CA PRO A 8 -1.21 19.13 -5.00
C PRO A 8 0.32 19.14 -5.13
N GLY A 9 1.00 17.97 -5.13
CA GLY A 9 2.44 17.85 -5.07
C GLY A 9 2.99 17.92 -3.64
N ASN A 10 4.32 17.97 -3.51
CA ASN A 10 5.02 18.06 -2.23
C ASN A 10 6.37 18.79 -2.37
N GLY A 11 7.21 18.74 -1.34
CA GLY A 11 8.52 19.41 -1.33
C GLY A 11 9.56 18.82 -2.29
N GLY A 12 9.33 17.61 -2.83
CA GLY A 12 10.24 16.95 -3.78
C GLY A 12 9.76 17.02 -5.23
N THR A 13 8.58 17.56 -5.50
CA THR A 13 8.01 17.67 -6.85
C THR A 13 8.18 19.06 -7.43
N GLU A 14 8.41 19.16 -8.75
CA GLU A 14 8.75 20.43 -9.42
C GLU A 14 7.54 21.15 -10.00
N ALA A 15 6.64 20.43 -10.65
CA ALA A 15 5.45 21.02 -11.30
C ALA A 15 4.20 20.80 -10.45
N ASN A 16 4.17 21.43 -9.28
CA ASN A 16 3.04 21.34 -8.36
C ASN A 16 1.87 22.18 -8.87
N VAL A 17 0.68 21.58 -8.84
CA VAL A 17 -0.59 22.22 -9.19
C VAL A 17 -1.36 22.45 -7.90
N PRO A 18 -1.63 23.70 -7.50
CA PRO A 18 -2.26 24.01 -6.22
C PRO A 18 -3.77 23.71 -6.23
N VAL A 19 -4.11 22.47 -6.56
CA VAL A 19 -5.49 21.98 -6.58
C VAL A 19 -5.59 20.83 -5.58
N SER A 20 -6.59 20.89 -4.72
CA SER A 20 -6.86 19.84 -3.74
C SER A 20 -7.20 18.51 -4.40
N LEU A 21 -6.82 17.39 -3.77
CA LEU A 21 -7.23 16.04 -4.19
C LEU A 21 -8.76 15.84 -4.23
N TYR A 22 -9.51 16.71 -3.57
CA TYR A 22 -10.98 16.66 -3.47
C TYR A 22 -11.69 17.73 -4.31
N ASP A 23 -10.93 18.60 -4.95
CA ASP A 23 -11.47 19.56 -5.94
C ASP A 23 -11.48 18.93 -7.34
N PHE A 24 -12.45 18.05 -7.57
CA PHE A 24 -12.55 17.30 -8.81
C PHE A 24 -12.78 18.18 -10.04
N ASP A 25 -13.53 19.28 -9.88
CA ASP A 25 -13.76 20.22 -10.96
C ASP A 25 -12.47 20.97 -11.34
N GLY A 26 -11.68 21.37 -10.36
CA GLY A 26 -10.36 21.96 -10.57
C GLY A 26 -9.38 21.01 -11.22
N LEU A 27 -9.33 19.76 -10.79
CA LEU A 27 -8.50 18.70 -11.38
C LEU A 27 -8.91 18.39 -12.82
N LEU A 28 -10.21 18.26 -13.08
CA LEU A 28 -10.78 18.01 -14.40
C LEU A 28 -10.43 19.15 -15.36
N LYS A 29 -10.65 20.41 -14.93
CA LYS A 29 -10.32 21.59 -15.71
C LYS A 29 -8.84 21.63 -16.05
N PHE A 30 -7.96 21.39 -15.07
CA PHE A 30 -6.51 21.37 -15.30
C PHE A 30 -6.11 20.29 -16.32
N ALA A 31 -6.63 19.07 -16.16
CA ALA A 31 -6.33 17.95 -17.06
C ALA A 31 -6.78 18.26 -18.50
N LYS A 32 -7.94 18.89 -18.66
CA LYS A 32 -8.49 19.30 -19.97
C LYS A 32 -7.65 20.39 -20.62
N ASP A 33 -7.32 21.46 -19.88
CA ASP A 33 -6.55 22.60 -20.37
C ASP A 33 -5.10 22.19 -20.77
N ASN A 34 -4.55 21.14 -20.20
CA ASN A 34 -3.19 20.67 -20.46
C ASN A 34 -3.13 19.33 -21.21
N SER A 35 -4.25 18.77 -21.65
CA SER A 35 -4.34 17.47 -22.34
C SER A 35 -3.63 16.34 -21.59
N CYS A 36 -3.82 16.25 -20.26
CA CYS A 36 -3.13 15.29 -19.40
C CYS A 36 -3.81 13.92 -19.41
N LEU A 37 -2.99 12.87 -19.42
CA LEU A 37 -3.37 11.59 -18.85
C LEU A 37 -3.22 11.69 -17.31
N THR A 38 -4.26 11.29 -16.58
CA THR A 38 -4.30 11.41 -15.11
C THR A 38 -4.09 10.04 -14.46
N LEU A 39 -3.18 9.96 -13.51
CA LEU A 39 -3.00 8.79 -12.64
C LEU A 39 -3.44 9.16 -11.22
N VAL A 40 -4.33 8.34 -10.62
CA VAL A 40 -4.82 8.57 -9.26
C VAL A 40 -4.00 7.73 -8.28
N GLY A 41 -3.28 8.42 -7.39
CA GLY A 41 -2.42 7.76 -6.40
C GLY A 41 -3.17 7.28 -5.14
N PRO A 42 -3.98 8.14 -4.48
CA PRO A 42 -4.64 7.78 -3.22
C PRO A 42 -6.03 7.15 -3.43
N GLU A 43 -6.45 6.34 -2.45
CA GLU A 43 -7.70 5.59 -2.48
C GLU A 43 -8.97 6.46 -2.35
N LYS A 44 -8.91 7.54 -1.56
CA LYS A 44 -10.11 8.34 -1.27
C LYS A 44 -10.73 9.02 -2.49
N PRO A 45 -9.98 9.66 -3.39
CA PRO A 45 -10.55 10.18 -4.65
C PRO A 45 -11.17 9.09 -5.53
N LEU A 46 -10.60 7.87 -5.55
CA LEU A 46 -11.16 6.72 -6.27
C LEU A 46 -12.53 6.33 -5.70
N ASP A 47 -12.62 6.18 -4.38
CA ASP A 47 -13.87 5.87 -3.67
C ASP A 47 -14.93 6.97 -3.86
N LEU A 48 -14.53 8.22 -3.98
CA LEU A 48 -15.42 9.35 -4.25
C LEU A 48 -15.86 9.44 -5.72
N GLY A 49 -15.24 8.69 -6.65
CA GLY A 49 -15.67 8.58 -8.06
C GLY A 49 -14.99 9.54 -9.02
N ILE A 50 -13.76 9.97 -8.76
CA ILE A 50 -13.02 10.85 -9.70
C ILE A 50 -12.88 10.20 -11.09
N VAL A 51 -12.69 8.86 -11.15
CA VAL A 51 -12.56 8.14 -12.42
C VAL A 51 -13.85 8.20 -13.22
N ASP A 52 -15.00 8.01 -12.57
CA ASP A 52 -16.32 8.09 -13.22
C ASP A 52 -16.55 9.48 -13.83
N LEU A 53 -16.12 10.54 -13.14
CA LEU A 53 -16.21 11.91 -13.63
C LEU A 53 -15.34 12.14 -14.88
N PHE A 54 -14.07 11.73 -14.85
CA PHE A 54 -13.14 11.90 -15.96
C PHE A 54 -13.57 11.11 -17.20
N VAL A 55 -14.00 9.86 -17.01
CA VAL A 55 -14.55 9.02 -18.09
C VAL A 55 -15.78 9.66 -18.74
N LYS A 56 -16.70 10.21 -17.94
CA LYS A 56 -17.87 10.95 -18.44
C LYS A 56 -17.48 12.13 -19.32
N GLU A 57 -16.40 12.81 -18.98
CA GLU A 57 -15.85 13.97 -19.73
C GLU A 57 -14.85 13.55 -20.83
N GLN A 58 -14.71 12.24 -21.09
CA GLN A 58 -13.82 11.65 -22.10
C GLN A 58 -12.33 12.01 -21.93
N LEU A 59 -11.89 12.17 -20.67
CA LEU A 59 -10.49 12.42 -20.34
C LEU A 59 -9.79 11.13 -19.89
N PRO A 60 -8.56 10.87 -20.37
CA PRO A 60 -7.84 9.65 -19.99
C PRO A 60 -7.45 9.70 -18.52
N ILE A 61 -7.84 8.64 -17.79
CA ILE A 61 -7.56 8.49 -16.36
C ILE A 61 -7.27 7.03 -16.05
N PHE A 62 -6.26 6.81 -15.20
CA PHE A 62 -5.86 5.50 -14.70
C PHE A 62 -6.27 5.36 -13.24
N GLY A 63 -7.07 4.35 -12.98
CA GLY A 63 -7.59 3.96 -11.67
C GLY A 63 -8.94 3.27 -11.80
N PRO A 64 -9.39 2.52 -10.78
CA PRO A 64 -10.70 1.89 -10.77
C PRO A 64 -11.81 2.92 -10.57
N ASN A 65 -12.98 2.64 -11.15
CA ASN A 65 -14.18 3.43 -10.92
C ASN A 65 -14.68 3.28 -9.47
N LYS A 66 -15.65 4.07 -9.07
CA LYS A 66 -16.22 4.08 -7.72
C LYS A 66 -16.71 2.70 -7.26
N MET A 67 -17.34 1.93 -8.15
CA MET A 67 -17.85 0.60 -7.81
C MET A 67 -16.71 -0.41 -7.57
N ALA A 68 -15.69 -0.40 -8.42
CA ALA A 68 -14.50 -1.25 -8.27
C ALA A 68 -13.67 -0.86 -7.04
N SER A 69 -13.65 0.43 -6.68
CA SER A 69 -12.95 0.93 -5.48
C SER A 69 -13.52 0.40 -4.17
N LYS A 70 -14.75 -0.15 -4.16
CA LYS A 70 -15.31 -0.82 -3.00
C LYS A 70 -14.50 -2.02 -2.52
N LEU A 71 -13.64 -2.58 -3.38
CA LEU A 71 -12.74 -3.66 -2.99
C LEU A 71 -11.77 -3.23 -1.87
N GLU A 72 -11.37 -1.94 -1.82
CA GLU A 72 -10.58 -1.36 -0.73
C GLU A 72 -11.46 -0.62 0.27
N SER A 73 -12.43 0.19 -0.19
CA SER A 73 -13.20 1.07 0.68
C SER A 73 -14.25 0.36 1.52
N SER A 74 -14.60 -0.90 1.22
CA SER A 74 -15.44 -1.73 2.09
C SER A 74 -14.86 -3.12 2.26
N LYS A 75 -14.31 -3.38 3.45
CA LYS A 75 -13.79 -4.70 3.81
C LYS A 75 -14.90 -5.77 3.84
N VAL A 76 -16.12 -5.37 4.22
CA VAL A 76 -17.29 -6.26 4.19
C VAL A 76 -17.62 -6.67 2.76
N TYR A 77 -17.60 -5.72 1.81
CA TYR A 77 -17.82 -6.04 0.39
C TYR A 77 -16.76 -7.03 -0.13
N ALA A 78 -15.48 -6.73 0.14
CA ALA A 78 -14.39 -7.60 -0.31
C ALA A 78 -14.47 -9.00 0.31
N LYS A 79 -14.77 -9.10 1.61
CA LYS A 79 -14.91 -10.40 2.30
C LYS A 79 -16.08 -11.21 1.78
N ASN A 80 -17.24 -10.59 1.55
CA ASN A 80 -18.40 -11.26 0.98
C ASN A 80 -18.13 -11.74 -0.43
N LEU A 81 -17.48 -10.92 -1.28
CA LEU A 81 -17.07 -11.32 -2.63
C LEU A 81 -16.13 -12.55 -2.58
N MET A 82 -15.11 -12.52 -1.72
CA MET A 82 -14.18 -13.64 -1.56
C MET A 82 -14.88 -14.90 -1.08
N HIS A 83 -15.80 -14.79 -0.15
CA HIS A 83 -16.56 -15.93 0.37
C HIS A 83 -17.47 -16.53 -0.72
N GLU A 84 -18.22 -15.71 -1.45
CA GLU A 84 -19.15 -16.13 -2.51
C GLU A 84 -18.45 -16.86 -3.66
N TYR A 85 -17.25 -16.39 -4.02
CA TYR A 85 -16.49 -16.93 -5.15
C TYR A 85 -15.37 -17.89 -4.74
N GLY A 86 -15.30 -18.30 -3.47
CA GLY A 86 -14.33 -19.28 -2.97
C GLY A 86 -12.88 -18.81 -2.99
N ILE A 87 -12.63 -17.48 -2.96
CA ILE A 87 -11.29 -16.90 -2.92
C ILE A 87 -10.71 -17.06 -1.51
N PRO A 88 -9.49 -17.61 -1.34
CA PRO A 88 -8.92 -17.89 -0.03
C PRO A 88 -8.80 -16.64 0.85
N THR A 89 -9.49 -16.62 1.99
CA THR A 89 -9.41 -15.59 3.03
C THR A 89 -9.74 -16.20 4.38
N ALA A 90 -9.34 -15.56 5.48
CA ALA A 90 -9.64 -16.03 6.82
C ALA A 90 -11.16 -16.12 7.04
N PRO A 91 -11.68 -17.15 7.74
CA PRO A 91 -13.06 -17.18 8.21
C PRO A 91 -13.39 -15.93 8.99
N PHE A 92 -14.57 -15.37 8.77
CA PHE A 92 -14.96 -14.06 9.34
C PHE A 92 -16.44 -14.01 9.65
N SER A 93 -16.79 -13.06 10.52
CA SER A 93 -18.17 -12.65 10.82
C SER A 93 -18.28 -11.13 10.83
N VAL A 94 -19.43 -10.60 10.45
CA VAL A 94 -19.71 -9.15 10.37
C VAL A 94 -20.69 -8.75 11.44
N PHE A 95 -20.40 -7.66 12.15
CA PHE A 95 -21.24 -7.17 13.25
C PHE A 95 -21.55 -5.68 13.08
N SER A 96 -22.81 -5.32 13.37
CA SER A 96 -23.27 -3.94 13.43
C SER A 96 -23.69 -3.55 14.87
N ASP A 97 -23.83 -4.52 15.77
CA ASP A 97 -24.12 -4.32 17.19
C ASP A 97 -22.89 -4.69 18.04
N PRO A 98 -22.43 -3.80 18.95
CA PRO A 98 -21.28 -4.07 19.80
C PRO A 98 -21.46 -5.25 20.76
N LYS A 99 -22.69 -5.50 21.26
CA LYS A 99 -22.95 -6.61 22.19
C LYS A 99 -22.84 -7.94 21.48
N ASP A 100 -23.44 -8.07 20.30
CA ASP A 100 -23.34 -9.28 19.49
C ASP A 100 -21.87 -9.58 19.14
N ALA A 101 -21.09 -8.54 18.85
CA ALA A 101 -19.67 -8.65 18.57
C ALA A 101 -18.86 -9.11 19.80
N GLU A 102 -19.15 -8.54 21.00
CA GLU A 102 -18.49 -8.93 22.25
C GLU A 102 -18.87 -10.39 22.64
N GLU A 103 -20.13 -10.78 22.49
CA GLU A 103 -20.59 -12.16 22.73
C GLU A 103 -19.91 -13.15 21.78
N TYR A 104 -19.77 -12.78 20.50
CA TYR A 104 -19.05 -13.59 19.54
C TYR A 104 -17.58 -13.75 19.91
N VAL A 105 -16.88 -12.64 20.26
CA VAL A 105 -15.47 -12.71 20.74
C VAL A 105 -15.36 -13.65 21.93
N ALA A 106 -16.27 -13.55 22.93
CA ALA A 106 -16.27 -14.41 24.12
C ALA A 106 -16.46 -15.90 23.80
N SER A 107 -17.07 -16.22 22.64
CA SER A 107 -17.26 -17.62 22.20
C SER A 107 -16.04 -18.22 21.50
N LEU A 108 -15.06 -17.40 21.11
CA LEU A 108 -13.85 -17.86 20.41
C LEU A 108 -12.85 -18.50 21.37
N THR A 109 -12.04 -19.41 20.83
CA THR A 109 -10.97 -20.08 21.59
C THR A 109 -9.62 -19.44 21.43
N GLN A 110 -9.46 -18.54 20.44
CA GLN A 110 -8.22 -17.83 20.14
C GLN A 110 -8.52 -16.35 19.86
N PRO A 111 -7.59 -15.46 20.21
CA PRO A 111 -7.75 -14.02 19.92
C PRO A 111 -7.90 -13.78 18.42
N PRO A 112 -8.95 -13.06 18.01
CA PRO A 112 -9.21 -12.76 16.59
C PRO A 112 -8.49 -11.51 16.12
N VAL A 113 -8.67 -11.20 14.83
CA VAL A 113 -8.38 -9.89 14.26
C VAL A 113 -9.70 -9.12 14.13
N VAL A 114 -9.75 -7.90 14.65
CA VAL A 114 -10.92 -7.02 14.57
C VAL A 114 -10.62 -5.89 13.58
N LYS A 115 -11.48 -5.74 12.57
CA LYS A 115 -11.29 -4.74 11.49
C LYS A 115 -12.53 -3.85 11.38
N LEU A 116 -12.33 -2.54 11.33
CA LEU A 116 -13.38 -1.59 10.96
C LEU A 116 -13.67 -1.71 9.45
N ASP A 117 -14.95 -1.70 9.08
CA ASP A 117 -15.35 -1.59 7.66
C ASP A 117 -15.12 -0.15 7.20
N GLY A 118 -14.34 0.01 6.11
CA GLY A 118 -14.05 1.31 5.54
C GLY A 118 -12.57 1.67 5.42
N LEU A 119 -12.31 2.88 4.89
CA LEU A 119 -10.96 3.44 4.70
C LEU A 119 -10.45 4.00 6.05
N ALA A 120 -9.59 3.26 6.73
CA ALA A 120 -9.06 3.65 8.04
C ALA A 120 -7.54 3.89 8.05
N GLN A 121 -6.90 4.01 6.90
CA GLN A 121 -5.46 4.28 6.76
C GLN A 121 -4.57 3.36 7.63
N GLY A 122 -4.89 2.06 7.67
CA GLY A 122 -4.18 1.07 8.49
C GLY A 122 -4.48 1.13 10.00
N LYS A 123 -5.27 2.11 10.48
CA LYS A 123 -5.58 2.29 11.91
C LYS A 123 -6.84 1.56 12.35
N GLY A 124 -7.63 1.06 11.43
CA GLY A 124 -8.87 0.33 11.69
C GLY A 124 -8.69 -1.19 11.85
N VAL A 125 -7.47 -1.69 12.06
CA VAL A 125 -7.18 -3.11 12.21
C VAL A 125 -6.45 -3.36 13.52
N VAL A 126 -7.02 -4.22 14.37
CA VAL A 126 -6.41 -4.66 15.64
C VAL A 126 -6.18 -6.16 15.57
N VAL A 127 -4.91 -6.56 15.57
CA VAL A 127 -4.49 -7.96 15.72
C VAL A 127 -4.34 -8.22 17.21
N SER A 128 -5.36 -8.82 17.81
CA SER A 128 -5.43 -8.99 19.27
C SER A 128 -4.44 -10.06 19.77
N ASN A 129 -3.79 -9.78 20.88
CA ASN A 129 -2.88 -10.74 21.54
C ASN A 129 -3.61 -11.64 22.54
N ASP A 130 -4.72 -11.14 23.09
CA ASP A 130 -5.60 -11.85 24.02
C ASP A 130 -7.06 -11.45 23.78
N MET A 131 -7.98 -12.08 24.51
CA MET A 131 -9.41 -11.86 24.36
C MET A 131 -9.83 -10.50 24.91
N ASP A 132 -9.17 -9.99 25.94
CA ASP A 132 -9.48 -8.69 26.55
C ASP A 132 -9.13 -7.56 25.56
N GLU A 133 -8.01 -7.67 24.88
CA GLU A 133 -7.63 -6.74 23.79
C GLU A 133 -8.65 -6.79 22.64
N ALA A 134 -9.17 -7.96 22.29
CA ALA A 134 -10.18 -8.11 21.25
C ALA A 134 -11.50 -7.42 21.66
N VAL A 135 -11.97 -7.59 22.87
CA VAL A 135 -13.16 -6.92 23.39
C VAL A 135 -12.96 -5.40 23.45
N LEU A 136 -11.78 -4.96 23.88
CA LEU A 136 -11.44 -3.53 23.88
C LEU A 136 -11.41 -2.95 22.47
N ALA A 137 -10.90 -3.70 21.49
CA ALA A 137 -10.88 -3.32 20.08
C ALA A 137 -12.32 -3.15 19.53
N VAL A 138 -13.23 -4.10 19.82
CA VAL A 138 -14.65 -3.99 19.45
C VAL A 138 -15.25 -2.70 20.01
N ARG A 139 -15.04 -2.44 21.30
CA ARG A 139 -15.56 -1.23 21.96
C ARG A 139 -15.03 0.05 21.35
N ASN A 140 -13.73 0.11 21.11
CA ASN A 140 -13.08 1.31 20.57
C ASN A 140 -13.49 1.58 19.13
N LEU A 141 -13.54 0.55 18.27
CA LEU A 141 -13.87 0.69 16.86
C LEU A 141 -15.34 0.99 16.61
N MET A 142 -16.25 0.50 17.48
CA MET A 142 -17.70 0.71 17.32
C MET A 142 -18.25 1.91 18.13
N LYS A 143 -17.62 2.30 19.23
CA LYS A 143 -18.08 3.44 20.08
C LYS A 143 -17.58 4.79 19.61
N ASP A 144 -16.37 4.83 19.08
CA ASP A 144 -15.79 6.07 18.63
C ASP A 144 -16.19 6.29 17.16
N ASN A 145 -17.24 7.08 16.91
CA ASN A 145 -17.57 7.67 15.60
C ASN A 145 -16.41 8.56 15.05
N LYS A 146 -15.15 8.15 15.30
CA LYS A 146 -13.94 8.85 14.81
C LYS A 146 -13.77 8.74 13.32
N PHE A 147 -14.45 7.78 12.69
CA PHE A 147 -14.44 7.57 11.24
C PHE A 147 -15.83 7.95 10.71
N GLU A 148 -16.09 9.28 10.65
CA GLU A 148 -17.31 9.84 10.11
C GLU A 148 -17.56 9.28 8.69
N ASN A 149 -18.75 8.69 8.48
CA ASN A 149 -19.34 8.20 7.22
C ASN A 149 -19.11 6.75 6.80
N GLU A 150 -18.44 5.90 7.56
CA GLU A 150 -18.32 4.49 7.22
C GLU A 150 -19.16 3.70 8.21
N GLY A 151 -20.23 3.07 7.73
CA GLY A 151 -21.27 2.45 8.59
C GLY A 151 -20.63 1.66 9.75
N ASN A 152 -21.23 1.74 10.95
CA ASN A 152 -20.79 1.15 12.23
C ASN A 152 -20.61 -0.39 12.20
N ARG A 153 -19.94 -0.93 11.16
CA ARG A 153 -19.71 -2.36 11.01
C ARG A 153 -18.26 -2.69 11.28
N ILE A 154 -18.07 -3.80 11.94
CA ILE A 154 -16.76 -4.42 12.10
C ILE A 154 -16.76 -5.83 11.53
N ILE A 155 -15.58 -6.29 11.18
CA ILE A 155 -15.31 -7.68 10.81
C ILE A 155 -14.47 -8.28 11.93
N ILE A 156 -14.86 -9.45 12.41
CA ILE A 156 -14.05 -10.27 13.31
C ILE A 156 -13.65 -11.50 12.53
N GLU A 157 -12.34 -11.71 12.38
CA GLU A 157 -11.81 -12.83 11.58
C GLU A 157 -10.78 -13.64 12.36
N ASN A 158 -10.64 -14.90 12.00
CA ASN A 158 -9.61 -15.76 12.57
C ASN A 158 -8.23 -15.21 12.26
N ARG A 159 -7.34 -15.21 13.26
CA ARG A 159 -5.95 -14.83 13.07
C ARG A 159 -5.20 -15.90 12.29
N LEU A 160 -4.55 -15.51 11.21
CA LEU A 160 -3.64 -16.33 10.43
C LEU A 160 -2.19 -16.03 10.84
N TYR A 161 -1.32 -17.04 10.75
CA TYR A 161 0.09 -16.93 11.09
C TYR A 161 0.94 -17.29 9.88
N GLY A 162 1.74 -16.34 9.40
CA GLY A 162 2.48 -16.55 8.18
C GLY A 162 3.36 -15.35 7.80
N HIS A 163 3.85 -15.39 6.56
CA HIS A 163 4.58 -14.28 5.96
C HIS A 163 3.62 -13.36 5.22
N GLU A 164 3.52 -12.11 5.66
CA GLU A 164 2.74 -11.10 4.93
C GLU A 164 3.47 -10.70 3.66
N ILE A 165 2.75 -10.56 2.55
CA ILE A 165 3.27 -10.28 1.22
C ILE A 165 2.37 -9.25 0.54
N SER A 166 2.98 -8.30 -0.14
CA SER A 166 2.30 -7.37 -1.03
C SER A 166 2.43 -7.87 -2.46
N PHE A 167 1.30 -8.23 -3.08
CA PHE A 167 1.24 -8.72 -4.46
C PHE A 167 0.37 -7.76 -5.29
N ILE A 168 1.03 -7.01 -6.18
CA ILE A 168 0.42 -5.91 -6.94
C ILE A 168 0.42 -6.25 -8.42
N CYS A 169 -0.68 -5.95 -9.10
CA CYS A 169 -0.88 -6.20 -10.52
C CYS A 169 -1.44 -4.98 -11.23
N LEU A 170 -1.17 -4.88 -12.53
CA LEU A 170 -1.96 -4.07 -13.46
C LEU A 170 -3.15 -4.91 -13.94
N CYS A 171 -4.31 -4.27 -14.06
CA CYS A 171 -5.55 -4.92 -14.49
C CYS A 171 -6.32 -3.99 -15.44
N ASP A 172 -6.71 -4.49 -16.62
CA ASP A 172 -7.45 -3.74 -17.64
C ASP A 172 -8.94 -4.16 -17.76
N GLY A 173 -9.46 -4.86 -16.76
CA GLY A 173 -10.82 -5.41 -16.76
C GLY A 173 -10.92 -6.82 -17.34
N HIS A 174 -9.95 -7.25 -18.13
CA HIS A 174 -9.94 -8.56 -18.80
C HIS A 174 -8.68 -9.36 -18.52
N SER A 175 -7.57 -8.69 -18.36
CA SER A 175 -6.23 -9.27 -18.19
C SER A 175 -5.56 -8.71 -16.94
N ILE A 176 -4.69 -9.54 -16.34
CA ILE A 176 -3.89 -9.20 -15.17
C ILE A 176 -2.42 -9.39 -15.49
N VAL A 177 -1.60 -8.38 -15.21
CA VAL A 177 -0.14 -8.44 -15.34
C VAL A 177 0.48 -8.19 -13.98
N PRO A 178 1.11 -9.20 -13.35
CA PRO A 178 1.72 -9.04 -12.04
C PRO A 178 2.97 -8.19 -12.11
N LEU A 179 3.17 -7.36 -11.09
CA LEU A 179 4.44 -6.70 -10.80
C LEU A 179 5.32 -7.63 -9.95
N VAL A 180 6.57 -7.21 -9.69
CA VAL A 180 7.42 -7.95 -8.74
C VAL A 180 6.87 -7.86 -7.32
N SER A 181 7.03 -8.94 -6.58
CA SER A 181 6.57 -9.02 -5.19
C SER A 181 7.36 -8.09 -4.27
N SER A 182 6.72 -7.65 -3.20
CA SER A 182 7.32 -6.88 -2.13
C SER A 182 6.80 -7.32 -0.76
N GLN A 183 7.45 -6.87 0.29
CA GLN A 183 6.99 -7.05 1.67
C GLN A 183 7.10 -5.73 2.41
N ASP A 184 5.98 -5.31 3.02
CA ASP A 184 5.87 -4.14 3.87
C ASP A 184 6.17 -4.47 5.34
N HIS A 185 6.54 -3.45 6.12
CA HIS A 185 6.72 -3.48 7.56
C HIS A 185 5.71 -2.54 8.22
N LYS A 186 4.58 -3.08 8.63
CA LYS A 186 3.40 -2.29 9.09
C LYS A 186 3.54 -1.73 10.51
N ARG A 187 4.31 -2.39 11.39
CA ARG A 187 4.49 -1.94 12.78
C ARG A 187 5.51 -0.82 12.87
N VAL A 188 5.26 0.14 13.80
CA VAL A 188 6.11 1.33 13.95
C VAL A 188 7.51 1.00 14.43
N GLY A 189 7.70 0.03 15.32
CA GLY A 189 8.97 -0.28 15.96
C GLY A 189 9.68 -1.49 15.38
N ASP A 190 10.99 -1.56 15.63
CA ASP A 190 11.83 -2.69 15.28
C ASP A 190 11.25 -4.01 15.82
N ASN A 191 11.49 -5.12 15.12
CA ASN A 191 10.95 -6.45 15.42
C ASN A 191 9.41 -6.50 15.48
N ASP A 192 8.75 -5.66 14.67
CA ASP A 192 7.30 -5.58 14.55
C ASP A 192 6.57 -5.28 15.88
N HIS A 193 7.15 -4.38 16.69
CA HIS A 193 6.54 -3.90 17.93
C HIS A 193 5.75 -2.60 17.72
N GLY A 194 4.79 -2.36 18.62
CA GLY A 194 4.00 -1.13 18.65
C GLY A 194 2.80 -1.13 17.72
N PRO A 195 2.14 0.01 17.51
CA PRO A 195 0.94 0.14 16.69
C PRO A 195 1.20 -0.06 15.20
N ASN A 196 0.15 -0.40 14.46
CA ASN A 196 0.15 -0.40 13.00
C ASN A 196 0.28 1.03 12.46
N THR A 197 0.89 1.13 11.28
CA THR A 197 1.12 2.38 10.55
C THR A 197 0.68 2.24 9.09
N GLY A 198 0.91 3.24 8.28
CA GLY A 198 0.78 3.16 6.82
C GLY A 198 1.94 2.45 6.12
N GLY A 199 2.89 1.88 6.87
CA GLY A 199 4.13 1.26 6.39
C GLY A 199 5.37 2.05 6.80
N MET A 200 6.32 1.34 7.41
CA MET A 200 7.61 1.88 7.89
C MET A 200 8.77 1.57 6.96
N GLY A 201 8.52 0.80 5.92
CA GLY A 201 9.46 0.42 4.89
C GLY A 201 9.03 -0.84 4.18
N ALA A 202 9.60 -1.07 3.00
CA ALA A 202 9.34 -2.26 2.20
C ALA A 202 10.61 -2.70 1.48
N TYR A 203 10.62 -3.95 1.02
CA TYR A 203 11.68 -4.45 0.17
C TYR A 203 11.13 -5.31 -0.97
N SER A 204 11.89 -5.41 -2.06
CA SER A 204 11.56 -6.17 -3.26
C SER A 204 12.84 -6.76 -3.87
N PRO A 205 12.86 -8.03 -4.35
CA PRO A 205 11.77 -8.99 -4.24
C PRO A 205 11.70 -9.63 -2.86
N THR A 206 10.55 -10.22 -2.51
CA THR A 206 10.47 -11.06 -1.32
C THR A 206 10.90 -12.49 -1.63
N PRO A 207 11.66 -13.17 -0.75
CA PRO A 207 12.10 -14.55 -0.96
C PRO A 207 10.96 -15.59 -0.83
N PHE A 208 9.79 -15.17 -0.35
CA PHE A 208 8.65 -16.06 -0.11
C PHE A 208 7.83 -16.35 -1.37
N ILE A 209 7.99 -15.56 -2.44
CA ILE A 209 7.30 -15.76 -3.73
C ILE A 209 8.22 -16.53 -4.69
N THR A 210 7.99 -17.83 -4.81
CA THR A 210 8.54 -18.68 -5.87
C THR A 210 7.64 -18.61 -7.11
N SER A 211 8.11 -19.10 -8.27
CA SER A 211 7.25 -19.22 -9.46
C SER A 211 5.97 -20.00 -9.17
N GLN A 212 6.06 -21.12 -8.44
CA GLN A 212 4.90 -21.92 -8.07
C GLN A 212 3.91 -21.13 -7.19
N MET A 213 4.41 -20.34 -6.22
CA MET A 213 3.58 -19.49 -5.38
C MET A 213 2.95 -18.35 -6.18
N ASN A 214 3.70 -17.75 -7.12
CA ASN A 214 3.17 -16.76 -8.04
C ASN A 214 1.98 -17.31 -8.84
N ASP A 215 2.15 -18.49 -9.48
CA ASP A 215 1.09 -19.13 -10.24
C ASP A 215 -0.13 -19.48 -9.38
N LYS A 216 0.11 -19.91 -8.13
CA LYS A 216 -0.95 -20.19 -7.18
C LYS A 216 -1.75 -18.94 -6.82
N ILE A 217 -1.08 -17.81 -6.54
CA ILE A 217 -1.73 -16.52 -6.24
C ILE A 217 -2.54 -16.05 -7.45
N MET A 218 -1.97 -16.14 -8.65
CA MET A 218 -2.69 -15.76 -9.87
C MET A 218 -3.95 -16.60 -10.06
N ASN A 219 -3.83 -17.93 -10.01
CA ASN A 219 -4.93 -18.84 -10.33
C ASN A 219 -5.99 -18.95 -9.22
N GLU A 220 -5.63 -18.83 -7.95
CA GLU A 220 -6.55 -19.04 -6.83
C GLU A 220 -7.10 -17.74 -6.24
N ILE A 221 -6.46 -16.60 -6.50
CA ILE A 221 -6.82 -15.30 -5.89
C ILE A 221 -7.14 -14.24 -6.94
N LEU A 222 -6.18 -13.88 -7.81
CA LEU A 222 -6.33 -12.68 -8.64
C LEU A 222 -7.26 -12.88 -9.84
N GLU A 223 -7.09 -13.96 -10.59
CA GLU A 223 -8.00 -14.28 -11.71
C GLU A 223 -9.43 -14.54 -11.22
N PRO A 224 -9.65 -15.31 -10.11
CA PRO A 224 -10.98 -15.42 -9.52
C PRO A 224 -11.55 -14.09 -9.04
N THR A 225 -10.72 -13.18 -8.47
CA THR A 225 -11.18 -11.85 -8.05
C THR A 225 -11.68 -11.03 -9.24
N LEU A 226 -10.90 -10.97 -10.33
CA LEU A 226 -11.30 -10.26 -11.53
C LEU A 226 -12.58 -10.86 -12.14
N SER A 227 -12.65 -12.19 -12.21
CA SER A 227 -13.84 -12.91 -12.69
C SER A 227 -15.07 -12.62 -11.83
N ALA A 228 -14.92 -12.61 -10.50
CA ALA A 228 -15.99 -12.29 -9.56
C ALA A 228 -16.52 -10.87 -9.77
N LEU A 229 -15.63 -9.88 -9.91
CA LEU A 229 -16.02 -8.51 -10.20
C LEU A 229 -16.78 -8.41 -11.52
N ASN A 230 -16.28 -9.02 -12.59
CA ASN A 230 -16.94 -9.03 -13.91
C ASN A 230 -18.32 -9.69 -13.84
N ASN A 231 -18.48 -10.78 -13.08
CA ASN A 231 -19.77 -11.45 -12.89
C ASN A 231 -20.77 -10.57 -12.14
N THR A 232 -20.32 -9.65 -11.30
CA THR A 232 -21.19 -8.66 -10.66
C THR A 232 -21.41 -7.40 -11.50
N GLY A 233 -20.89 -7.37 -12.74
CA GLY A 233 -21.00 -6.22 -13.64
C GLY A 233 -20.03 -5.08 -13.33
N VAL A 234 -19.00 -5.33 -12.54
CA VAL A 234 -17.98 -4.36 -12.15
C VAL A 234 -16.69 -4.61 -12.94
N THR A 235 -16.35 -3.70 -13.85
CA THR A 235 -15.04 -3.71 -14.53
C THR A 235 -13.99 -3.03 -13.68
N PHE A 236 -12.87 -3.73 -13.44
CA PHE A 236 -11.74 -3.20 -12.67
C PHE A 236 -10.59 -2.80 -13.59
N THR A 237 -10.23 -1.53 -13.62
CA THR A 237 -9.08 -0.99 -14.39
C THR A 237 -8.16 -0.24 -13.44
N GLY A 238 -6.87 -0.59 -13.41
CA GLY A 238 -5.90 0.07 -12.52
C GLY A 238 -4.96 -0.90 -11.82
N PHE A 239 -4.40 -0.47 -10.70
CA PHE A 239 -3.62 -1.35 -9.82
C PHE A 239 -4.54 -2.16 -8.91
N LEU A 240 -4.44 -3.47 -8.97
CA LEU A 240 -5.06 -4.40 -8.03
C LEU A 240 -3.97 -4.93 -7.10
N TYR A 241 -4.02 -4.54 -5.84
CA TYR A 241 -3.08 -4.97 -4.83
C TYR A 241 -3.77 -5.93 -3.85
N ALA A 242 -3.32 -7.18 -3.80
CA ALA A 242 -3.68 -8.15 -2.80
C ALA A 242 -2.65 -8.15 -1.67
N GLY A 243 -3.06 -7.73 -0.47
CA GLY A 243 -2.31 -7.96 0.77
C GLY A 243 -2.54 -9.40 1.21
N LEU A 244 -1.50 -10.22 1.15
CA LEU A 244 -1.57 -11.66 1.35
C LEU A 244 -0.83 -12.07 2.61
N ILE A 245 -1.23 -13.23 3.17
CA ILE A 245 -0.42 -13.98 4.12
C ILE A 245 -0.22 -15.39 3.60
N ILE A 246 1.04 -15.83 3.53
CA ILE A 246 1.38 -17.23 3.24
C ILE A 246 1.45 -17.95 4.57
N GLU A 247 0.46 -18.76 4.85
CA GLU A 247 0.30 -19.44 6.13
C GLU A 247 1.39 -20.48 6.35
N HIS A 248 2.00 -20.49 7.56
CA HIS A 248 3.16 -21.34 7.87
C HIS A 248 2.87 -22.84 7.80
N SER A 249 1.68 -23.27 8.23
CA SER A 249 1.37 -24.69 8.36
C SER A 249 1.02 -25.35 7.04
N THR A 250 0.39 -24.63 6.13
CA THR A 250 -0.15 -25.15 4.87
C THR A 250 0.56 -24.64 3.63
N ASN A 251 1.36 -23.59 3.76
CA ASN A 251 1.93 -22.84 2.64
C ASN A 251 0.85 -22.36 1.65
N GLN A 252 -0.37 -22.08 2.18
CA GLN A 252 -1.49 -21.54 1.41
C GLN A 252 -1.49 -20.02 1.48
N PRO A 253 -1.61 -19.29 0.35
CA PRO A 253 -1.84 -17.85 0.36
C PRO A 253 -3.31 -17.54 0.70
N TYR A 254 -3.51 -16.61 1.62
CA TYR A 254 -4.81 -16.06 1.98
C TYR A 254 -4.82 -14.55 1.81
N VAL A 255 -5.94 -14.00 1.35
CA VAL A 255 -6.13 -12.56 1.25
C VAL A 255 -6.44 -11.98 2.62
N LEU A 256 -5.64 -11.01 3.05
CA LEU A 256 -5.89 -10.19 4.24
C LEU A 256 -6.75 -8.97 3.92
N GLU A 257 -6.46 -8.33 2.78
CA GLU A 257 -7.15 -7.15 2.26
C GLU A 257 -6.82 -6.95 0.78
N PHE A 258 -7.68 -6.20 0.08
CA PHE A 258 -7.35 -5.62 -1.21
C PHE A 258 -7.12 -4.12 -1.09
N ASN A 259 -6.23 -3.59 -1.93
CA ASN A 259 -6.08 -2.18 -2.21
C ASN A 259 -6.22 -1.94 -3.71
N VAL A 260 -6.72 -0.78 -4.11
CA VAL A 260 -7.05 -0.48 -5.51
C VAL A 260 -6.09 0.55 -6.13
N ARG A 261 -4.89 0.60 -5.58
CA ARG A 261 -3.80 1.51 -5.94
C ARG A 261 -2.46 0.85 -5.60
N MET A 262 -1.35 1.52 -5.98
CA MET A 262 -0.03 1.09 -5.51
C MET A 262 0.06 1.18 -3.98
N GLY A 263 0.83 0.28 -3.39
CA GLY A 263 1.20 0.36 -1.99
C GLY A 263 2.20 1.51 -1.72
N ASP A 264 2.19 2.03 -0.52
CA ASP A 264 3.12 3.02 -0.01
C ASP A 264 3.58 2.56 1.39
N PRO A 265 4.81 1.98 1.52
CA PRO A 265 6.01 2.23 0.70
C PRO A 265 6.39 1.16 -0.34
N GLU A 266 5.51 0.26 -0.76
CA GLU A 266 5.86 -0.80 -1.73
C GLU A 266 6.23 -0.22 -3.09
N CYS A 267 5.53 0.80 -3.58
CA CYS A 267 5.83 1.48 -4.84
C CYS A 267 7.30 1.90 -4.90
N GLN A 268 7.81 2.48 -3.82
CA GLN A 268 9.17 2.99 -3.70
C GLN A 268 10.24 1.87 -3.69
N SER A 269 9.85 0.62 -3.44
CA SER A 269 10.73 -0.55 -3.54
C SER A 269 10.58 -1.32 -4.87
N ILE A 270 9.44 -1.20 -5.55
CA ILE A 270 9.13 -1.90 -6.80
C ILE A 270 9.63 -1.12 -8.02
N ILE A 271 9.24 0.15 -8.13
CA ILE A 271 9.48 0.97 -9.33
C ILE A 271 10.97 1.17 -9.65
N PRO A 272 11.89 1.36 -8.68
CA PRO A 272 13.32 1.46 -8.99
C PRO A 272 13.93 0.21 -9.64
N ARG A 273 13.23 -0.92 -9.61
CA ARG A 273 13.63 -2.18 -10.25
C ARG A 273 13.03 -2.37 -11.65
N MET A 274 12.07 -1.51 -12.05
CA MET A 274 11.39 -1.63 -13.34
C MET A 274 12.27 -1.08 -14.47
N GLU A 275 12.53 -1.91 -15.50
CA GLU A 275 13.28 -1.53 -16.70
C GLU A 275 12.36 -1.15 -17.87
N SER A 276 11.11 -1.64 -17.85
CA SER A 276 10.09 -1.26 -18.82
C SER A 276 9.53 0.13 -18.49
N ASP A 277 9.05 0.87 -19.48
CA ASP A 277 8.37 2.15 -19.25
C ASP A 277 6.98 1.90 -18.68
N LEU A 278 6.75 2.33 -17.44
CA LEU A 278 5.46 2.18 -16.76
C LEU A 278 4.32 2.89 -17.51
N LEU A 279 4.61 4.02 -18.17
CA LEU A 279 3.59 4.77 -18.91
C LEU A 279 2.96 3.94 -20.02
N GLU A 280 3.75 3.18 -20.77
CA GLU A 280 3.25 2.30 -21.83
C GLU A 280 2.25 1.26 -21.30
N TYR A 281 2.49 0.73 -20.09
CA TYR A 281 1.57 -0.22 -19.44
C TYR A 281 0.33 0.46 -18.85
N ILE A 282 0.47 1.70 -18.37
CA ILE A 282 -0.69 2.51 -17.93
C ILE A 282 -1.61 2.80 -19.10
N GLU A 283 -1.07 3.26 -20.22
CA GLU A 283 -1.84 3.51 -21.46
C GLU A 283 -2.50 2.22 -21.95
N ALA A 284 -1.75 1.11 -22.01
CA ALA A 284 -2.28 -0.19 -22.38
C ALA A 284 -3.41 -0.67 -21.44
N THR A 285 -3.31 -0.35 -20.15
CA THR A 285 -4.34 -0.67 -19.17
C THR A 285 -5.64 0.09 -19.44
N ILE A 286 -5.54 1.41 -19.70
CA ILE A 286 -6.69 2.25 -20.01
C ILE A 286 -7.37 1.81 -21.32
N GLU A 287 -6.58 1.40 -22.30
CA GLU A 287 -7.02 0.97 -23.61
C GLU A 287 -7.50 -0.50 -23.69
N GLY A 288 -7.40 -1.27 -22.59
CA GLY A 288 -7.82 -2.67 -22.54
C GLY A 288 -6.94 -3.63 -23.37
N ARG A 289 -5.66 -3.31 -23.52
CA ARG A 289 -4.72 -4.06 -24.37
C ARG A 289 -3.52 -4.67 -23.63
N LEU A 290 -3.60 -4.81 -22.29
CA LEU A 290 -2.51 -5.42 -21.47
C LEU A 290 -2.09 -6.79 -21.99
N LYS A 291 -3.01 -7.61 -22.49
CA LYS A 291 -2.73 -8.95 -23.03
C LYS A 291 -1.75 -8.92 -24.21
N SER A 292 -1.72 -7.82 -24.97
CA SER A 292 -0.84 -7.67 -26.13
C SER A 292 0.52 -7.06 -25.80
N MET A 293 0.72 -6.61 -24.56
CA MET A 293 1.99 -6.04 -24.12
C MET A 293 3.06 -7.12 -23.92
N PRO A 294 4.33 -6.82 -24.20
CA PRO A 294 5.40 -7.71 -23.81
C PRO A 294 5.46 -7.89 -22.30
N PRO A 295 6.07 -8.97 -21.78
CA PRO A 295 6.32 -9.09 -20.34
C PRO A 295 7.10 -7.89 -19.79
N ILE A 296 6.74 -7.41 -18.60
CA ILE A 296 7.48 -6.35 -17.91
C ILE A 296 8.90 -6.83 -17.63
N ARG A 297 9.89 -6.03 -18.01
CA ARG A 297 11.30 -6.32 -17.69
C ARG A 297 11.66 -5.72 -16.34
N TRP A 298 12.36 -6.52 -15.55
CA TRP A 298 12.77 -6.17 -14.20
C TRP A 298 14.26 -6.37 -14.03
N SER A 299 14.91 -5.44 -13.34
CA SER A 299 16.27 -5.62 -12.85
C SER A 299 16.36 -6.81 -11.88
N ASN A 300 17.46 -7.54 -11.93
CA ASN A 300 17.78 -8.59 -10.96
C ASN A 300 18.22 -8.05 -9.59
N GLU A 301 18.33 -6.73 -9.44
CA GLU A 301 18.72 -6.09 -8.20
C GLU A 301 17.60 -6.17 -7.14
N HIS A 302 18.02 -6.00 -5.89
CA HIS A 302 17.13 -5.87 -4.73
C HIS A 302 16.94 -4.40 -4.40
N ALA A 303 15.78 -4.04 -3.88
CA ALA A 303 15.49 -2.70 -3.38
C ALA A 303 14.98 -2.75 -1.95
N VAL A 304 15.49 -1.86 -1.10
CA VAL A 304 15.05 -1.69 0.30
C VAL A 304 14.69 -0.23 0.52
N CYS A 305 13.44 0.01 0.85
CA CYS A 305 12.87 1.32 1.14
C CYS A 305 12.70 1.50 2.64
N VAL A 306 13.34 2.50 3.23
CA VAL A 306 13.22 2.87 4.64
C VAL A 306 12.42 4.15 4.76
N VAL A 307 11.31 4.11 5.49
CA VAL A 307 10.46 5.29 5.73
C VAL A 307 10.97 6.06 6.94
N MET A 308 11.18 7.35 6.76
CA MET A 308 11.52 8.30 7.82
C MET A 308 10.26 9.07 8.24
N THR A 309 9.96 9.07 9.52
CA THR A 309 8.74 9.65 10.09
C THR A 309 9.05 10.77 11.07
N SER A 310 8.11 11.68 11.25
CA SER A 310 8.13 12.61 12.39
C SER A 310 7.99 11.84 13.69
N ARG A 311 8.77 12.23 14.72
CA ARG A 311 8.69 11.59 16.04
C ARG A 311 7.28 11.70 16.62
N GLY A 312 6.77 10.57 17.11
CA GLY A 312 5.40 10.43 17.62
C GLY A 312 4.42 9.78 16.63
N TYR A 313 4.78 9.66 15.34
CA TYR A 313 3.97 8.91 14.38
C TYR A 313 3.81 7.42 14.82
N PRO A 314 2.65 6.77 14.66
CA PRO A 314 1.40 7.21 14.00
C PRO A 314 0.45 8.06 14.90
N GLY A 315 0.88 8.42 16.11
CA GLY A 315 0.15 9.29 17.02
C GLY A 315 0.33 10.77 16.68
N LYS A 316 0.39 11.63 17.71
CA LYS A 316 0.61 13.08 17.53
C LYS A 316 2.07 13.37 17.20
N TYR A 317 2.30 14.21 16.22
CA TYR A 317 3.62 14.67 15.79
C TYR A 317 3.58 16.15 15.41
N GLU A 318 4.77 16.77 15.35
CA GLU A 318 4.97 18.14 14.90
C GLU A 318 5.44 18.19 13.44
N THR A 319 5.11 19.27 12.73
CA THR A 319 5.52 19.55 11.34
C THR A 319 6.28 20.90 11.25
N GLY A 320 6.67 21.30 10.04
CA GLY A 320 7.32 22.60 9.79
C GLY A 320 8.81 22.61 10.11
N LYS A 321 9.45 21.45 10.34
CA LYS A 321 10.89 21.36 10.66
C LYS A 321 11.72 21.27 9.40
N VAL A 322 12.80 22.06 9.29
CA VAL A 322 13.70 22.06 8.12
C VAL A 322 14.43 20.73 8.04
N ILE A 323 14.30 20.06 6.90
CA ILE A 323 15.02 18.82 6.58
C ILE A 323 16.40 19.17 6.05
N ARG A 324 17.44 18.52 6.56
CA ARG A 324 18.85 18.72 6.21
C ARG A 324 19.43 17.42 5.67
N GLY A 325 20.46 17.51 4.83
CA GLY A 325 21.21 16.38 4.31
C GLY A 325 20.69 15.83 2.98
N LEU A 326 19.61 16.38 2.42
CA LEU A 326 19.07 15.96 1.12
C LEU A 326 20.02 16.25 -0.04
N GLU A 327 20.74 17.37 0.03
CA GLU A 327 21.63 17.88 -1.02
C GLU A 327 22.88 17.03 -1.25
N ARG A 328 23.14 16.04 -0.39
CA ARG A 328 24.37 15.23 -0.42
C ARG A 328 24.27 14.02 -1.33
N TYR A 329 23.09 13.71 -1.87
CA TYR A 329 22.85 12.45 -2.56
C TYR A 329 22.40 12.65 -4.00
N HIS A 330 23.29 12.33 -4.92
CA HIS A 330 23.08 12.34 -6.39
C HIS A 330 23.57 11.03 -7.01
N GLY A 331 23.26 9.87 -6.40
CA GLY A 331 23.80 8.58 -6.82
C GLY A 331 22.77 7.71 -7.56
N ASN A 332 23.26 6.83 -8.44
CA ASN A 332 22.42 5.97 -9.28
C ASN A 332 21.75 4.79 -8.53
N TYR A 333 22.04 4.58 -7.23
CA TYR A 333 21.61 3.41 -6.48
C TYR A 333 20.83 3.76 -5.20
N VAL A 334 20.56 5.04 -4.97
CA VAL A 334 19.73 5.51 -3.85
C VAL A 334 18.75 6.55 -4.36
N TYR A 335 17.49 6.35 -4.00
CA TYR A 335 16.39 7.24 -4.34
C TYR A 335 15.80 7.81 -3.06
N ILE A 336 15.52 9.12 -3.05
CA ILE A 336 14.83 9.78 -1.95
C ILE A 336 13.48 10.25 -2.48
N PHE A 337 12.42 9.67 -1.92
CA PHE A 337 11.05 10.02 -2.27
C PHE A 337 10.45 10.90 -1.17
N HIS A 338 9.76 11.95 -1.56
CA HIS A 338 9.08 12.85 -0.66
C HIS A 338 7.62 12.43 -0.47
N SER A 339 7.18 12.38 0.80
CA SER A 339 5.78 12.15 1.19
C SER A 339 5.24 13.42 1.85
N GLY A 340 5.19 13.48 3.18
CA GLY A 340 4.75 14.62 3.94
C GLY A 340 5.83 15.71 4.01
N THR A 341 6.07 16.40 2.92
CA THR A 341 7.01 17.51 2.83
C THR A 341 6.42 18.68 2.06
N GLU A 342 6.91 19.89 2.35
CA GLU A 342 6.59 21.11 1.60
C GLU A 342 7.85 21.99 1.44
N LYS A 343 7.81 22.97 0.53
CA LYS A 343 8.84 24.00 0.42
C LYS A 343 8.33 25.30 1.00
N ASP A 344 9.19 25.97 1.79
CA ASP A 344 8.92 27.33 2.25
C ASP A 344 9.28 28.37 1.18
N SER A 345 9.08 29.66 1.51
CA SER A 345 9.38 30.78 0.62
C SER A 345 10.88 30.94 0.29
N GLU A 346 11.78 30.31 1.07
CA GLU A 346 13.22 30.29 0.84
C GLU A 346 13.68 29.06 0.06
N GLY A 347 12.72 28.17 -0.34
CA GLY A 347 13.00 26.93 -1.05
C GLY A 347 13.52 25.79 -0.18
N ARG A 348 13.51 25.95 1.16
CA ARG A 348 13.91 24.89 2.08
C ARG A 348 12.80 23.85 2.17
N VAL A 349 13.17 22.58 2.25
CA VAL A 349 12.22 21.48 2.43
C VAL A 349 11.89 21.33 3.92
N LEU A 350 10.60 21.35 4.25
CA LEU A 350 10.07 21.21 5.59
C LEU A 350 9.28 19.91 5.74
N THR A 351 9.21 19.39 6.97
CA THR A 351 8.29 18.29 7.31
C THR A 351 6.85 18.80 7.29
N ASN A 352 5.95 18.05 6.61
CA ASN A 352 4.51 18.36 6.54
C ASN A 352 3.64 17.08 6.63
N GLY A 353 4.04 16.13 7.48
CA GLY A 353 3.30 14.89 7.65
C GLY A 353 3.95 13.93 8.66
N GLY A 354 3.25 12.83 8.92
CA GLY A 354 3.75 11.76 9.78
C GLY A 354 4.85 10.96 9.11
N ARG A 355 4.60 10.38 7.91
CA ARG A 355 5.64 9.84 7.02
C ARG A 355 6.16 11.00 6.18
N VAL A 356 7.45 11.25 6.23
CA VAL A 356 8.10 12.46 5.69
C VAL A 356 8.84 12.13 4.41
N LEU A 357 9.76 11.17 4.48
CA LEU A 357 10.60 10.73 3.37
C LEU A 357 10.64 9.21 3.31
N SER A 358 10.96 8.70 2.13
CA SER A 358 11.32 7.30 1.92
C SER A 358 12.66 7.23 1.20
N VAL A 359 13.62 6.49 1.76
CA VAL A 359 14.95 6.32 1.18
C VAL A 359 15.07 4.89 0.68
N THR A 360 15.22 4.72 -0.62
CA THR A 360 15.36 3.41 -1.27
C THR A 360 16.77 3.18 -1.74
N GLY A 361 17.44 2.18 -1.19
CA GLY A 361 18.70 1.64 -1.70
C GLY A 361 18.44 0.48 -2.64
N VAL A 362 19.18 0.43 -3.77
CA VAL A 362 19.13 -0.65 -4.75
C VAL A 362 20.50 -1.33 -4.83
N GLY A 363 20.56 -2.66 -4.87
CA GLY A 363 21.81 -3.40 -4.88
C GLY A 363 21.69 -4.83 -5.40
N SER A 364 22.83 -5.45 -5.73
CA SER A 364 22.90 -6.81 -6.26
C SER A 364 22.36 -7.89 -5.30
N ASP A 365 22.26 -7.55 -4.03
CA ASP A 365 21.62 -8.37 -2.99
C ASP A 365 20.96 -7.47 -1.95
N ILE A 366 20.15 -8.10 -1.06
CA ILE A 366 19.39 -7.38 -0.05
C ILE A 366 20.29 -6.65 0.97
N GLY A 367 21.46 -7.19 1.30
CA GLY A 367 22.39 -6.58 2.24
C GLY A 367 22.97 -5.27 1.68
N ILE A 368 23.41 -5.28 0.44
CA ILE A 368 23.92 -4.09 -0.26
C ILE A 368 22.82 -3.04 -0.39
N ALA A 369 21.60 -3.45 -0.72
CA ALA A 369 20.45 -2.54 -0.80
C ALA A 369 20.14 -1.87 0.55
N MET A 370 20.16 -2.66 1.65
CA MET A 370 20.03 -2.16 3.02
C MET A 370 21.12 -1.15 3.38
N ASP A 371 22.40 -1.53 3.16
CA ASP A 371 23.54 -0.69 3.51
C ASP A 371 23.46 0.66 2.79
N ARG A 372 23.07 0.66 1.51
CA ARG A 372 22.88 1.87 0.72
C ARG A 372 21.75 2.74 1.27
N ALA A 373 20.59 2.18 1.58
CA ALA A 373 19.47 2.94 2.16
C ALA A 373 19.86 3.55 3.51
N TYR A 374 20.38 2.73 4.43
CA TYR A 374 20.71 3.19 5.78
C TYR A 374 21.92 4.15 5.83
N SER A 375 22.86 4.05 4.89
CA SER A 375 23.97 5.02 4.78
C SER A 375 23.47 6.44 4.53
N VAL A 376 22.35 6.58 3.81
CA VAL A 376 21.71 7.85 3.49
C VAL A 376 20.79 8.31 4.62
N VAL A 377 19.91 7.43 5.12
CA VAL A 377 18.98 7.69 6.22
C VAL A 377 19.69 8.33 7.42
N LYS A 378 20.86 7.81 7.81
CA LYS A 378 21.65 8.29 8.96
C LYS A 378 22.19 9.73 8.81
N ASN A 379 22.15 10.28 7.60
CA ASN A 379 22.65 11.62 7.31
C ASN A 379 21.52 12.64 7.03
N ILE A 380 20.28 12.19 6.99
CA ILE A 380 19.10 13.03 6.86
C ILE A 380 18.49 13.24 8.23
N HIS A 381 18.28 14.49 8.62
CA HIS A 381 17.73 14.83 9.95
C HIS A 381 16.93 16.13 9.92
N TRP A 382 16.07 16.30 10.91
CA TRP A 382 15.33 17.53 11.18
C TRP A 382 15.12 17.72 12.69
N GLY A 383 14.92 18.98 13.09
CA GLY A 383 14.79 19.33 14.50
C GLY A 383 16.02 18.95 15.33
N GLN A 384 15.78 18.48 16.54
CA GLN A 384 16.81 17.93 17.45
C GLN A 384 16.58 16.42 17.61
N ASN A 385 16.89 15.63 16.57
CA ASN A 385 16.60 14.21 16.45
C ASN A 385 15.08 13.91 16.51
N ASP A 386 14.31 14.68 15.73
CA ASP A 386 12.85 14.53 15.65
C ASP A 386 12.42 13.57 14.52
N GLU A 387 13.37 12.99 13.81
CA GLU A 387 13.16 11.89 12.89
C GLU A 387 13.10 10.56 13.65
N TYR A 388 12.34 9.63 13.05
CA TYR A 388 12.30 8.24 13.47
C TYR A 388 12.24 7.34 12.24
N TYR A 389 12.90 6.19 12.30
CA TYR A 389 12.85 5.13 11.29
C TYR A 389 13.17 3.79 11.95
N ARG A 390 12.74 2.70 11.33
CA ARG A 390 13.10 1.35 11.76
C ARG A 390 14.51 0.99 11.28
N ASN A 391 15.23 0.20 12.09
CA ASN A 391 16.60 -0.25 11.79
C ASN A 391 16.64 -1.64 11.15
N ASP A 392 15.52 -2.32 11.02
CA ASP A 392 15.42 -3.73 10.65
C ASP A 392 14.66 -3.99 9.32
N ILE A 393 14.42 -2.95 8.51
CA ILE A 393 13.78 -3.12 7.20
C ILE A 393 14.63 -4.02 6.29
N GLY A 394 14.02 -5.09 5.77
CA GLY A 394 14.70 -6.09 4.95
C GLY A 394 15.39 -7.22 5.73
N TYR A 395 15.45 -7.15 7.06
CA TYR A 395 16.16 -8.13 7.89
C TYR A 395 15.59 -9.56 7.77
N ASN A 396 14.28 -9.70 7.57
CA ASN A 396 13.64 -11.00 7.37
C ASN A 396 14.13 -11.68 6.08
N ALA A 397 14.35 -10.93 5.00
CA ALA A 397 14.94 -11.46 3.77
C ALA A 397 16.39 -11.92 3.96
N LEU A 398 17.18 -11.17 4.74
CA LEU A 398 18.56 -11.57 5.09
C LEU A 398 18.60 -12.89 5.85
N LYS A 399 17.72 -13.09 6.83
CA LYS A 399 17.64 -14.35 7.60
C LYS A 399 17.31 -15.53 6.69
N THR A 400 16.33 -15.38 5.82
CA THR A 400 15.87 -16.43 4.91
C THR A 400 16.96 -16.81 3.91
N ASN A 401 17.70 -15.86 3.39
CA ASN A 401 18.83 -16.14 2.49
C ASN A 401 19.97 -16.86 3.20
N ARG A 402 20.30 -16.50 4.45
CA ARG A 402 21.35 -17.19 5.24
C ARG A 402 20.97 -18.63 5.55
N THR A 403 19.70 -18.94 5.83
CA THR A 403 19.25 -20.33 6.06
C THR A 403 19.21 -21.17 4.80
N ARG A 404 18.99 -20.58 3.61
CA ARG A 404 19.04 -21.30 2.32
C ARG A 404 20.45 -21.58 1.82
N PHE A 405 21.46 -20.77 2.19
CA PHE A 405 22.85 -20.88 1.75
C PHE A 405 23.83 -21.23 2.87
N GLY A 406 23.35 -21.39 4.11
CA GLY A 406 24.15 -21.61 5.31
C GLY A 406 24.29 -23.09 5.70
N HIS A 407 24.81 -23.90 4.79
CA HIS A 407 25.50 -25.16 5.10
C HIS A 407 26.77 -25.20 4.26
N TYR A 408 27.75 -24.43 4.69
CA TYR A 408 29.17 -24.67 4.42
C TYR A 408 29.96 -24.37 5.68
#